data_ca56b33ec58ebd8da39dffe64c6a995c
#
_entry.id   ca56b33ec58ebd8da39dffe64c6a995c
#
_cell.length_a   1.000
_cell.length_b   1.000
_cell.length_c   1.000
_cell.angle_alpha   90.00
_cell.angle_beta   90.00
_cell.angle_gamma   90.00
#
_symmetry.space_group_name_H-M   'P 1'
#
loop_
_entity.id
_entity.type
_entity.pdbx_description
1 polymer ?
#
loop_
_entity_poly.entity_id
_entity_poly.type
_entity_poly.pdbx_seq_one_letter_code
_entity_poly.pdbx_strand_id
1 'polypeptide(L)'
;NKVKLALIEKGVAFEEELVWVGQTDPDASPLGKVPYLKTEHGNLCESTVMVEYIERAYPAHPLMPQDPFAAAKVRELISYLELHIELVARQLYPQAFFGGKVDEATQERVRKQLTKGVEGFAKLAQFAPFVAGDKFTLADCSAIVHLPLASMASKMVLGEDLLAGLPVKEY
;
A
#
# COMPACT_ATOMS: atom_id res chain seq x y z
N ASN A 1 -3.81 -4.07 -6.20
CA ASN A 1 -4.19 -2.66 -6.18
C ASN A 1 -5.19 -2.41 -5.04
N LYS A 2 -4.79 -1.62 -4.02
CA LYS A 2 -5.58 -1.40 -2.80
C LYS A 2 -6.94 -0.72 -3.07
N VAL A 3 -7.04 0.13 -4.10
CA VAL A 3 -8.30 0.79 -4.48
C VAL A 3 -9.32 -0.22 -4.96
N LYS A 4 -8.90 -1.16 -5.81
CA LYS A 4 -9.74 -2.25 -6.29
C LYS A 4 -10.22 -3.15 -5.15
N LEU A 5 -9.34 -3.49 -4.21
CA LEU A 5 -9.71 -4.26 -3.01
C LEU A 5 -10.77 -3.54 -2.19
N ALA A 6 -10.61 -2.24 -1.93
CA ALA A 6 -11.58 -1.45 -1.20
C ALA A 6 -12.97 -1.43 -1.90
N LEU A 7 -13.00 -1.27 -3.22
CA LEU A 7 -14.25 -1.32 -4.00
C LEU A 7 -14.95 -2.68 -3.90
N ILE A 8 -14.18 -3.77 -4.01
CA ILE A 8 -14.70 -5.15 -3.91
C ILE A 8 -15.27 -5.40 -2.51
N GLU A 9 -14.52 -5.10 -1.46
CA GLU A 9 -14.94 -5.32 -0.07
C GLU A 9 -16.19 -4.50 0.31
N LYS A 10 -16.35 -3.33 -0.29
CA LYS A 10 -17.55 -2.50 -0.10
C LYS A 10 -18.71 -2.89 -1.02
N GLY A 11 -18.53 -3.84 -1.93
CA GLY A 11 -19.55 -4.24 -2.90
C GLY A 11 -19.91 -3.14 -3.90
N VAL A 12 -19.01 -2.19 -4.16
CA VAL A 12 -19.21 -1.11 -5.11
C VAL A 12 -18.91 -1.59 -6.53
N ALA A 13 -19.87 -1.44 -7.42
CA ALA A 13 -19.66 -1.74 -8.84
C ALA A 13 -18.70 -0.70 -9.46
N PHE A 14 -17.76 -1.18 -10.26
CA PHE A 14 -16.79 -0.33 -10.97
C PHE A 14 -16.41 -0.96 -12.30
N GLU A 15 -15.94 -0.13 -13.21
CA GLU A 15 -15.31 -0.55 -14.46
C GLU A 15 -13.79 -0.39 -14.34
N GLU A 16 -13.03 -1.34 -14.89
CA GLU A 16 -11.57 -1.30 -14.88
C GLU A 16 -11.07 -1.02 -16.30
N GLU A 17 -10.41 0.11 -16.46
CA GLU A 17 -9.74 0.50 -17.69
C GLU A 17 -8.25 0.19 -17.58
N LEU A 18 -7.72 -0.62 -18.49
CA LEU A 18 -6.30 -0.92 -18.54
C LEU A 18 -5.54 0.23 -19.19
N VAL A 19 -4.69 0.88 -18.44
CA VAL A 19 -3.83 1.97 -18.91
C VAL A 19 -2.36 1.59 -18.69
N TRP A 20 -1.55 1.71 -19.75
CA TRP A 20 -0.12 1.45 -19.66
C TRP A 20 0.62 2.66 -19.09
N VAL A 21 1.72 2.38 -18.37
CA VAL A 21 2.62 3.42 -17.89
C VAL A 21 3.12 4.26 -19.08
N GLY A 22 2.99 5.59 -18.98
CA GLY A 22 3.29 6.53 -20.06
C GLY A 22 2.12 6.84 -20.99
N GLN A 23 0.97 6.18 -20.81
CA GLN A 23 -0.27 6.46 -21.57
C GLN A 23 -1.40 6.98 -20.67
N THR A 24 -1.05 7.45 -19.49
CA THR A 24 -2.01 8.05 -18.54
C THR A 24 -2.52 9.38 -19.04
N ASP A 25 -3.79 9.65 -18.78
CA ASP A 25 -4.39 10.96 -18.96
C ASP A 25 -3.71 11.98 -18.02
N PRO A 26 -3.02 13.02 -18.53
CA PRO A 26 -2.30 13.98 -17.68
C PRO A 26 -3.24 14.82 -16.80
N ASP A 27 -4.49 15.01 -17.20
CA ASP A 27 -5.48 15.72 -16.40
C ASP A 27 -6.04 14.86 -15.26
N ALA A 28 -6.02 13.54 -15.44
CA ALA A 28 -6.45 12.59 -14.39
C ALA A 28 -5.28 12.14 -13.48
N SER A 29 -4.07 12.10 -14.00
CA SER A 29 -2.87 11.71 -13.26
C SER A 29 -1.68 12.59 -13.62
N PRO A 30 -1.51 13.75 -12.98
CA PRO A 30 -0.45 14.72 -13.29
C PRO A 30 0.99 14.17 -13.18
N LEU A 31 1.19 13.13 -12.38
CA LEU A 31 2.48 12.43 -12.24
C LEU A 31 2.60 11.21 -13.15
N GLY A 32 1.65 10.96 -14.04
CA GLY A 32 1.67 9.81 -14.93
C GLY A 32 1.57 8.45 -14.22
N LYS A 33 1.03 8.42 -12.99
CA LYS A 33 0.94 7.21 -12.17
C LYS A 33 -0.42 6.54 -12.30
N VAL A 34 -0.44 5.24 -12.09
CA VAL A 34 -1.65 4.42 -11.98
C VAL A 34 -1.72 3.77 -10.59
N PRO A 35 -2.90 3.53 -10.03
CA PRO A 35 -4.21 3.86 -10.57
C PRO A 35 -4.60 5.35 -10.39
N TYR A 36 -5.61 5.77 -11.11
CA TYR A 36 -6.42 6.94 -10.81
C TYR A 36 -7.90 6.56 -10.90
N LEU A 37 -8.78 7.30 -10.23
CA LEU A 37 -10.22 7.02 -10.15
C LEU A 37 -10.98 8.11 -10.90
N LYS A 38 -11.78 7.71 -11.89
CA LYS A 38 -12.74 8.60 -12.57
C LYS A 38 -14.08 8.52 -11.85
N THR A 39 -14.68 9.65 -11.53
CA THR A 39 -16.01 9.77 -10.91
C THR A 39 -16.86 10.77 -11.64
N GLU A 40 -18.16 10.81 -11.38
CA GLU A 40 -19.06 11.85 -11.91
C GLU A 40 -18.68 13.27 -11.47
N HIS A 41 -17.91 13.41 -10.38
CA HIS A 41 -17.46 14.70 -9.87
C HIS A 41 -16.06 15.11 -10.37
N GLY A 42 -15.36 14.21 -11.08
CA GLY A 42 -14.00 14.43 -11.59
C GLY A 42 -13.06 13.30 -11.24
N ASN A 43 -11.76 13.52 -11.45
CA ASN A 43 -10.72 12.55 -11.28
C ASN A 43 -10.03 12.68 -9.91
N LEU A 44 -9.64 11.55 -9.34
CA LEU A 44 -8.80 11.47 -8.13
C LEU A 44 -7.55 10.66 -8.43
N CYS A 45 -6.39 11.19 -8.08
CA CYS A 45 -5.13 10.46 -7.98
C CYS A 45 -4.72 10.30 -6.51
N GLU A 46 -3.63 9.61 -6.25
CA GLU A 46 -3.17 9.16 -4.93
C GLU A 46 -4.12 8.13 -4.29
N SER A 47 -3.65 6.90 -4.25
CA SER A 47 -4.46 5.75 -3.86
C SER A 47 -5.07 5.84 -2.46
N THR A 48 -4.42 6.54 -1.51
CA THR A 48 -4.94 6.78 -0.16
C THR A 48 -6.13 7.74 -0.19
N VAL A 49 -6.05 8.79 -1.01
CA VAL A 49 -7.16 9.74 -1.20
C VAL A 49 -8.36 9.04 -1.85
N MET A 50 -8.09 8.19 -2.85
CA MET A 50 -9.16 7.41 -3.51
C MET A 50 -9.90 6.49 -2.53
N VAL A 51 -9.18 5.73 -1.69
CA VAL A 51 -9.84 4.83 -0.73
C VAL A 51 -10.57 5.60 0.37
N GLU A 52 -10.09 6.76 0.78
CA GLU A 52 -10.82 7.63 1.72
C GLU A 52 -12.10 8.20 1.09
N TYR A 53 -12.06 8.58 -0.18
CA TYR A 53 -13.26 9.01 -0.91
C TYR A 53 -14.27 7.87 -0.99
N ILE A 54 -13.85 6.68 -1.41
CA ILE A 54 -14.70 5.48 -1.52
C ILE A 54 -15.33 5.16 -0.16
N GLU A 55 -14.56 5.22 0.92
CA GLU A 55 -15.05 4.96 2.28
C GLU A 55 -16.20 5.90 2.68
N ARG A 56 -16.09 7.18 2.34
CA ARG A 56 -17.10 8.19 2.66
C ARG A 56 -18.29 8.21 1.71
N ALA A 57 -18.02 8.03 0.41
CA ALA A 57 -19.08 8.05 -0.63
C ALA A 57 -19.97 6.81 -0.55
N TYR A 58 -19.45 5.68 -0.09
CA TYR A 58 -20.18 4.41 0.01
C TYR A 58 -20.13 3.89 1.46
N PRO A 59 -20.94 4.42 2.38
CA PRO A 59 -20.86 4.12 3.82
C PRO A 59 -21.32 2.70 4.20
N ALA A 60 -22.00 1.98 3.30
CA ALA A 60 -22.30 0.57 3.50
C ALA A 60 -20.99 -0.25 3.56
N HIS A 61 -20.93 -1.24 4.44
CA HIS A 61 -19.73 -2.07 4.66
C HIS A 61 -18.47 -1.23 4.98
N PRO A 62 -18.43 -0.56 6.14
CA PRO A 62 -17.34 0.33 6.49
C PRO A 62 -16.02 -0.45 6.67
N LEU A 63 -14.95 0.05 6.06
CA LEU A 63 -13.58 -0.45 6.19
C LEU A 63 -12.74 0.37 7.17
N MET A 64 -13.38 1.33 7.84
CA MET A 64 -12.78 2.12 8.91
C MET A 64 -13.64 2.03 10.17
N PRO A 65 -13.02 1.93 11.36
CA PRO A 65 -13.75 2.02 12.62
C PRO A 65 -14.51 3.35 12.75
N GLN A 66 -15.67 3.33 13.43
CA GLN A 66 -16.42 4.56 13.72
C GLN A 66 -15.79 5.36 14.86
N ASP A 67 -15.15 4.69 15.82
CA ASP A 67 -14.43 5.35 16.89
C ASP A 67 -13.23 6.15 16.33
N PRO A 68 -13.10 7.44 16.65
CA PRO A 68 -12.05 8.28 16.07
C PRO A 68 -10.63 7.82 16.38
N PHE A 69 -10.39 7.28 17.58
CA PHE A 69 -9.07 6.81 17.96
C PHE A 69 -8.72 5.50 17.26
N ALA A 70 -9.66 4.55 17.21
CA ALA A 70 -9.49 3.31 16.45
C ALA A 70 -9.26 3.60 14.95
N ALA A 71 -10.01 4.55 14.37
CA ALA A 71 -9.80 4.97 12.99
C ALA A 71 -8.40 5.61 12.79
N ALA A 72 -7.92 6.40 13.76
CA ALA A 72 -6.57 6.96 13.73
C ALA A 72 -5.50 5.85 13.79
N LYS A 73 -5.70 4.79 14.57
CA LYS A 73 -4.79 3.64 14.61
C LYS A 73 -4.72 2.90 13.28
N VAL A 74 -5.83 2.74 12.56
CA VAL A 74 -5.83 2.18 11.20
C VAL A 74 -5.03 3.08 10.24
N ARG A 75 -5.22 4.41 10.29
CA ARG A 75 -4.44 5.36 9.47
C ARG A 75 -2.96 5.37 9.82
N GLU A 76 -2.61 5.21 11.09
CA GLU A 76 -1.22 5.07 11.55
C GLU A 76 -0.55 3.86 10.88
N LEU A 77 -1.20 2.69 10.86
CA LEU A 77 -0.73 1.50 10.17
C LEU A 77 -0.55 1.73 8.66
N ILE A 78 -1.52 2.38 8.01
CA ILE A 78 -1.42 2.73 6.58
C ILE A 78 -0.22 3.65 6.34
N SER A 79 -0.02 4.65 7.19
CA SER A 79 1.12 5.58 7.08
C SER A 79 2.46 4.86 7.23
N TYR A 80 2.57 3.90 8.16
CA TYR A 80 3.77 3.07 8.29
C TYR A 80 4.03 2.22 7.05
N LEU A 81 2.99 1.56 6.53
CA LEU A 81 3.09 0.76 5.32
C LEU A 81 3.56 1.58 4.12
N GLU A 82 3.01 2.77 3.93
CA GLU A 82 3.30 3.60 2.76
C GLU A 82 4.63 4.35 2.86
N LEU A 83 4.90 4.98 3.99
CA LEU A 83 6.05 5.88 4.14
C LEU A 83 7.31 5.16 4.60
N HIS A 84 7.19 4.15 5.46
CA HIS A 84 8.34 3.53 6.11
C HIS A 84 8.66 2.12 5.58
N ILE A 85 7.74 1.49 4.85
CA ILE A 85 7.97 0.20 4.20
C ILE A 85 7.98 0.38 2.68
N GLU A 86 6.85 0.74 2.06
CA GLU A 86 6.71 0.76 0.61
C GLU A 86 7.60 1.82 -0.05
N LEU A 87 7.52 3.08 0.39
CA LEU A 87 8.31 4.16 -0.20
C LEU A 87 9.82 3.92 -0.05
N VAL A 88 10.24 3.27 1.03
CA VAL A 88 11.63 2.88 1.26
C VAL A 88 12.02 1.70 0.35
N ALA A 89 11.24 0.63 0.33
CA ALA A 89 11.48 -0.55 -0.49
C ALA A 89 11.41 -0.24 -2.00
N ARG A 90 10.61 0.74 -2.41
CA ARG A 90 10.47 1.19 -3.81
C ARG A 90 11.80 1.61 -4.43
N GLN A 91 12.76 2.08 -3.64
CA GLN A 91 14.09 2.42 -4.11
C GLN A 91 14.87 1.21 -4.66
N LEU A 92 14.46 -0.01 -4.29
CA LEU A 92 15.02 -1.26 -4.81
C LEU A 92 14.33 -1.75 -6.09
N TYR A 93 13.12 -1.26 -6.39
CA TYR A 93 12.30 -1.76 -7.50
C TYR A 93 12.96 -1.67 -8.88
N PRO A 94 13.77 -0.63 -9.20
CA PRO A 94 14.49 -0.61 -10.47
C PRO A 94 15.34 -1.87 -10.70
N GLN A 95 16.04 -2.35 -9.67
CA GLN A 95 16.84 -3.57 -9.77
C GLN A 95 15.98 -4.84 -9.60
N ALA A 96 15.04 -4.83 -8.68
CA ALA A 96 14.21 -6.00 -8.38
C ALA A 96 13.30 -6.41 -9.56
N PHE A 97 12.71 -5.42 -10.28
CA PHE A 97 11.61 -5.69 -11.20
C PHE A 97 11.81 -5.15 -12.61
N PHE A 98 12.76 -4.25 -12.83
CA PHE A 98 12.89 -3.52 -14.11
C PHE A 98 14.25 -3.62 -14.78
N GLY A 99 15.11 -4.55 -14.32
CA GLY A 99 16.42 -4.81 -14.92
C GLY A 99 17.46 -3.70 -14.74
N GLY A 100 17.18 -2.71 -13.90
CA GLY A 100 18.10 -1.65 -13.53
C GLY A 100 19.14 -2.09 -12.50
N LYS A 101 19.94 -1.13 -12.02
CA LYS A 101 20.88 -1.32 -10.91
C LYS A 101 20.63 -0.28 -9.83
N VAL A 102 20.80 -0.70 -8.57
CA VAL A 102 20.80 0.17 -7.39
C VAL A 102 22.21 0.14 -6.80
N ASP A 103 22.80 1.29 -6.56
CA ASP A 103 24.15 1.40 -5.99
C ASP A 103 24.21 0.90 -4.54
N GLU A 104 25.38 0.47 -4.09
CA GLU A 104 25.59 -0.11 -2.76
C GLU A 104 25.23 0.84 -1.61
N ALA A 105 25.50 2.14 -1.77
CA ALA A 105 25.18 3.13 -0.74
C ALA A 105 23.65 3.26 -0.56
N THR A 106 22.91 3.21 -1.66
CA THR A 106 21.43 3.18 -1.63
C THR A 106 20.92 1.88 -1.03
N GLN A 107 21.50 0.73 -1.40
CA GLN A 107 21.11 -0.57 -0.81
C GLN A 107 21.31 -0.56 0.70
N GLU A 108 22.46 -0.09 1.20
CA GLU A 108 22.74 -0.04 2.63
C GLU A 108 21.81 0.94 3.38
N ARG A 109 21.55 2.10 2.79
CA ARG A 109 20.57 3.06 3.34
C ARG A 109 19.18 2.45 3.43
N VAL A 110 18.71 1.80 2.36
CA VAL A 110 17.41 1.14 2.33
C VAL A 110 17.34 0.01 3.35
N ARG A 111 18.39 -0.82 3.46
CA ARG A 111 18.47 -1.88 4.46
C ARG A 111 18.20 -1.34 5.87
N LYS A 112 18.90 -0.29 6.28
CA LYS A 112 18.73 0.33 7.61
C LYS A 112 17.33 0.91 7.81
N GLN A 113 16.84 1.65 6.81
CA GLN A 113 15.54 2.31 6.93
C GLN A 113 14.39 1.30 6.92
N LEU A 114 14.45 0.30 6.04
CA LEU A 114 13.41 -0.72 5.92
C LEU A 114 13.36 -1.61 7.17
N THR A 115 14.50 -2.05 7.69
CA THR A 115 14.56 -2.81 8.96
C THR A 115 13.86 -2.03 10.08
N LYS A 116 14.22 -0.75 10.25
CA LYS A 116 13.59 0.10 11.28
C LYS A 116 12.09 0.30 11.04
N GLY A 117 11.68 0.48 9.77
CA GLY A 117 10.28 0.61 9.39
C GLY A 117 9.47 -0.66 9.71
N VAL A 118 9.99 -1.82 9.37
CA VAL A 118 9.38 -3.14 9.66
C VAL A 118 9.30 -3.39 11.16
N GLU A 119 10.36 -3.13 11.92
CA GLU A 119 10.35 -3.26 13.39
C GLU A 119 9.30 -2.34 14.05
N GLY A 120 9.19 -1.10 13.55
CA GLY A 120 8.17 -0.16 14.02
C GLY A 120 6.77 -0.63 13.69
N PHE A 121 6.54 -1.06 12.47
CA PHE A 121 5.25 -1.59 12.02
C PHE A 121 4.84 -2.85 12.82
N ALA A 122 5.76 -3.77 13.05
CA ALA A 122 5.52 -5.00 13.81
C ALA A 122 5.05 -4.73 15.24
N LYS A 123 5.44 -3.59 15.85
CA LYS A 123 4.97 -3.20 17.18
C LYS A 123 3.53 -2.65 17.19
N LEU A 124 3.04 -2.20 16.05
CA LEU A 124 1.72 -1.60 15.90
C LEU A 124 0.70 -2.57 15.33
N ALA A 125 1.11 -3.42 14.40
CA ALA A 125 0.26 -4.39 13.74
C ALA A 125 -0.10 -5.56 14.68
N GLN A 126 -1.34 -6.02 14.60
CA GLN A 126 -1.87 -7.08 15.45
C GLN A 126 -1.89 -8.45 14.74
N PHE A 127 -2.23 -8.47 13.45
CA PHE A 127 -2.40 -9.70 12.66
C PHE A 127 -3.29 -10.75 13.36
N ALA A 128 -4.49 -10.33 13.83
CA ALA A 128 -5.42 -11.17 14.59
C ALA A 128 -6.87 -11.20 14.05
N PRO A 129 -7.15 -11.75 12.85
CA PRO A 129 -6.25 -12.17 11.77
C PRO A 129 -5.81 -11.04 10.84
N PHE A 130 -6.40 -9.84 10.94
CA PHE A 130 -6.11 -8.71 10.09
C PHE A 130 -5.06 -7.77 10.72
N VAL A 131 -4.48 -6.89 9.89
CA VAL A 131 -3.41 -5.99 10.33
C VAL A 131 -3.78 -5.16 11.55
N ALA A 132 -5.00 -4.64 11.59
CA ALA A 132 -5.50 -3.79 12.68
C ALA A 132 -6.25 -4.55 13.79
N GLY A 133 -6.43 -5.88 13.67
CA GLY A 133 -7.13 -6.70 14.66
C GLY A 133 -8.07 -7.74 14.07
N ASP A 134 -9.32 -7.76 14.52
CA ASP A 134 -10.32 -8.80 14.20
C ASP A 134 -11.15 -8.49 12.94
N LYS A 135 -11.03 -7.30 12.36
CA LYS A 135 -11.79 -6.87 11.19
C LYS A 135 -10.89 -6.42 10.06
N PHE A 136 -11.31 -6.76 8.84
CA PHE A 136 -10.70 -6.24 7.62
C PHE A 136 -10.90 -4.74 7.53
N THR A 137 -9.82 -3.99 7.25
CA THR A 137 -9.82 -2.53 7.17
C THR A 137 -9.06 -2.02 5.95
N LEU A 138 -9.05 -0.71 5.73
CA LEU A 138 -8.20 -0.08 4.71
C LEU A 138 -6.70 -0.34 4.93
N ALA A 139 -6.27 -0.67 6.16
CA ALA A 139 -4.88 -1.10 6.42
C ALA A 139 -4.56 -2.42 5.73
N ASP A 140 -5.52 -3.35 5.67
CA ASP A 140 -5.38 -4.63 4.98
C ASP A 140 -5.30 -4.44 3.46
N CYS A 141 -6.11 -3.52 2.90
CA CYS A 141 -6.02 -3.15 1.50
C CYS A 141 -4.61 -2.64 1.11
N SER A 142 -3.93 -1.93 2.01
CA SER A 142 -2.56 -1.47 1.81
C SER A 142 -1.55 -2.60 2.03
N ALA A 143 -1.70 -3.39 3.09
CA ALA A 143 -0.77 -4.45 3.47
C ALA A 143 -0.67 -5.54 2.40
N ILE A 144 -1.80 -6.04 1.90
CA ILE A 144 -1.87 -7.07 0.84
C ILE A 144 -1.06 -6.67 -0.40
N VAL A 145 -1.01 -5.38 -0.72
CA VAL A 145 -0.27 -4.89 -1.89
C VAL A 145 1.20 -4.63 -1.57
N HIS A 146 1.49 -4.01 -0.44
CA HIS A 146 2.82 -3.46 -0.17
C HIS A 146 3.77 -4.47 0.49
N LEU A 147 3.29 -5.29 1.44
CA LEU A 147 4.17 -6.22 2.15
C LEU A 147 4.82 -7.26 1.25
N PRO A 148 4.08 -7.95 0.33
CA PRO A 148 4.71 -8.92 -0.56
C PRO A 148 5.74 -8.31 -1.51
N LEU A 149 5.47 -7.10 -2.03
CA LEU A 149 6.40 -6.42 -2.94
C LEU A 149 7.68 -5.99 -2.21
N ALA A 150 7.57 -5.45 -1.00
CA ALA A 150 8.72 -5.06 -0.18
C ALA A 150 9.57 -6.27 0.23
N SER A 151 8.91 -7.37 0.63
CA SER A 151 9.57 -8.65 0.94
C SER A 151 10.34 -9.18 -0.28
N MET A 152 9.70 -9.25 -1.44
CA MET A 152 10.34 -9.71 -2.67
C MET A 152 11.51 -8.82 -3.09
N ALA A 153 11.33 -7.50 -3.06
CA ALA A 153 12.37 -6.55 -3.45
C ALA A 153 13.60 -6.63 -2.53
N SER A 154 13.40 -6.70 -1.20
CA SER A 154 14.51 -6.86 -0.25
C SER A 154 15.26 -8.16 -0.47
N LYS A 155 14.54 -9.27 -0.67
CA LYS A 155 15.15 -10.56 -0.93
C LYS A 155 15.95 -10.59 -2.23
N MET A 156 15.42 -10.02 -3.32
CA MET A 156 16.08 -10.02 -4.62
C MET A 156 17.32 -9.13 -4.69
N VAL A 157 17.31 -7.97 -4.02
CA VAL A 157 18.37 -6.97 -4.14
C VAL A 157 19.35 -7.02 -2.97
N LEU A 158 18.84 -7.22 -1.75
CA LEU A 158 19.68 -7.22 -0.55
C LEU A 158 20.10 -8.63 -0.11
N GLY A 159 19.58 -9.69 -0.77
CA GLY A 159 19.90 -11.08 -0.46
C GLY A 159 19.17 -11.64 0.76
N GLU A 160 18.32 -10.85 1.42
CA GLU A 160 17.54 -11.28 2.58
C GLU A 160 16.13 -10.69 2.56
N ASP A 161 15.16 -11.43 3.09
CA ASP A 161 13.79 -10.96 3.28
C ASP A 161 13.70 -10.21 4.61
N LEU A 162 13.72 -8.89 4.54
CA LEU A 162 13.64 -8.03 5.74
C LEU A 162 12.27 -8.07 6.42
N LEU A 163 11.25 -8.65 5.75
CA LEU A 163 9.90 -8.79 6.27
C LEU A 163 9.61 -10.22 6.78
N ALA A 164 10.60 -11.10 6.80
CA ALA A 164 10.41 -12.51 7.17
C ALA A 164 9.81 -12.74 8.59
N GLY A 165 9.92 -11.74 9.48
CA GLY A 165 9.31 -11.75 10.80
C GLY A 165 7.82 -11.38 10.84
N LEU A 166 7.25 -10.92 9.72
CA LEU A 166 5.84 -10.62 9.58
C LEU A 166 5.12 -11.77 8.88
N PRO A 167 3.81 -12.00 9.14
CA PRO A 167 3.04 -13.08 8.51
C PRO A 167 2.65 -12.73 7.05
N VAL A 168 3.63 -12.31 6.22
CA VAL A 168 3.40 -11.87 4.84
C VAL A 168 2.89 -13.00 3.94
N LYS A 169 3.18 -14.24 4.27
CA LYS A 169 2.78 -15.40 3.46
C LYS A 169 1.35 -15.86 3.72
N GLU A 170 0.81 -15.50 4.88
CA GLU A 170 -0.58 -15.78 5.23
C GLU A 170 -1.54 -14.70 4.73
N TYR A 171 -0.99 -13.66 4.20
CA TYR A 171 -1.66 -12.50 3.64
C TYR A 171 -1.77 -12.63 2.13
#